data_c1f49ecb3b74f86218bcb1bf2c9f9678
#
_entry.id   c1f49ecb3b74f86218bcb1bf2c9f9678
#
_cell.length_a   1.000
_cell.length_b   1.000
_cell.length_c   1.000
_cell.angle_alpha   90.00
_cell.angle_beta   90.00
_cell.angle_gamma   90.00
#
_symmetry.space_group_name_H-M   'P 1'
#
loop_
_entity.id
_entity.type
_entity.pdbx_description
1 polymer ?
#
loop_
_entity_poly.entity_id
_entity_poly.type
_entity_poly.pdbx_seq_one_letter_code
_entity_poly.pdbx_strand_id
1 'polypeptide(L)'
;MTAIICARCTANNHPSTRFCTECGLPLGSLRPDAEAGADALGPYEAPDPTDPDTPRLMRELVERSGYEAGPSGHGWRLVVPLNLDRQQAVYLGYAGNDPEGRSILSLVSVCGPVKDRDTRILLKLNARTVEGHFAIKVLRGEEYFVVIENIPAEAVAHYDAAGLVRRIAETADGLEDRLSRGQDLY
;
A
#
# COMPACT_ATOMS: atom_id res chain seq x y z
N MET A 1 23.99 -19.84 -9.06
CA MET A 1 23.13 -18.63 -9.02
C MET A 1 21.76 -19.02 -9.53
N THR A 2 20.72 -18.89 -8.71
CA THR A 2 19.37 -19.36 -9.04
C THR A 2 18.64 -18.29 -9.84
N ALA A 3 18.15 -18.65 -11.04
CA ALA A 3 17.37 -17.74 -11.87
C ALA A 3 16.05 -17.31 -11.18
N ILE A 4 15.59 -16.08 -11.43
CA ILE A 4 14.27 -15.61 -10.97
C ILE A 4 13.24 -15.95 -12.06
N ILE A 5 12.24 -16.76 -11.71
CA ILE A 5 11.13 -17.08 -12.61
C ILE A 5 10.08 -15.97 -12.49
N CYS A 6 9.72 -15.36 -13.62
CA CYS A 6 8.66 -14.35 -13.65
C CYS A 6 7.28 -14.99 -13.37
N ALA A 7 6.57 -14.51 -12.37
CA ALA A 7 5.25 -15.04 -12.02
C ALA A 7 4.18 -14.77 -13.09
N ARG A 8 4.38 -13.78 -13.97
CA ARG A 8 3.41 -13.43 -15.01
C ARG A 8 3.56 -14.26 -16.28
N CYS A 9 4.82 -14.46 -16.75
CA CYS A 9 5.07 -15.09 -18.06
C CYS A 9 6.01 -16.31 -17.97
N THR A 10 6.35 -16.76 -16.75
CA THR A 10 7.24 -17.89 -16.46
C THR A 10 8.67 -17.79 -17.04
N ALA A 11 9.05 -16.65 -17.62
CA ALA A 11 10.39 -16.45 -18.17
C ALA A 11 11.46 -16.49 -17.07
N ASN A 12 12.59 -17.15 -17.38
CA ASN A 12 13.76 -17.17 -16.50
C ASN A 12 14.55 -15.86 -16.66
N ASN A 13 14.82 -15.21 -15.54
CA ASN A 13 15.53 -13.94 -15.48
C ASN A 13 16.80 -14.07 -14.64
N HIS A 14 17.83 -13.30 -14.99
CA HIS A 14 19.04 -13.24 -14.20
C HIS A 14 18.74 -12.65 -12.80
N PRO A 15 19.37 -13.15 -11.72
CA PRO A 15 19.09 -12.67 -10.32
C PRO A 15 19.32 -11.17 -10.11
N SER A 16 20.09 -10.50 -10.97
CA SER A 16 20.34 -9.05 -10.90
C SER A 16 19.34 -8.22 -11.70
N THR A 17 18.42 -8.84 -12.45
CA THR A 17 17.42 -8.09 -13.22
C THR A 17 16.29 -7.58 -12.33
N ARG A 18 16.00 -6.29 -12.44
CA ARG A 18 14.88 -5.65 -11.69
C ARG A 18 13.53 -5.85 -12.36
N PHE A 19 13.53 -6.13 -13.65
CA PHE A 19 12.32 -6.30 -14.45
C PHE A 19 12.45 -7.55 -15.32
N CYS A 20 11.33 -8.24 -15.54
CA CYS A 20 11.29 -9.37 -16.45
C CYS A 20 11.66 -8.92 -17.88
N THR A 21 12.61 -9.62 -18.50
CA THR A 21 13.11 -9.31 -19.86
C THR A 21 12.05 -9.52 -20.93
N GLU A 22 11.05 -10.39 -20.67
CA GLU A 22 10.01 -10.73 -21.62
C GLU A 22 8.75 -9.85 -21.50
N CYS A 23 8.28 -9.57 -20.26
CA CYS A 23 7.00 -8.89 -20.06
C CYS A 23 7.08 -7.59 -19.27
N GLY A 24 8.27 -7.17 -18.87
CA GLY A 24 8.50 -5.93 -18.13
C GLY A 24 8.01 -5.93 -16.67
N LEU A 25 7.54 -7.07 -16.14
CA LEU A 25 7.09 -7.14 -14.74
C LEU A 25 8.28 -6.91 -13.79
N PRO A 26 8.14 -6.05 -12.75
CA PRO A 26 9.15 -5.92 -11.70
C PRO A 26 9.39 -7.26 -10.99
N LEU A 27 10.63 -7.74 -10.94
CA LEU A 27 11.00 -9.02 -10.33
C LEU A 27 11.40 -8.90 -8.85
N GLY A 28 11.66 -7.71 -8.38
CA GLY A 28 12.08 -7.45 -7.00
C GLY A 28 10.96 -7.45 -5.97
N SER A 29 9.70 -7.42 -6.40
CA SER A 29 8.52 -7.40 -5.54
C SER A 29 7.85 -8.76 -5.31
N LEU A 30 8.42 -9.83 -5.86
CA LEU A 30 7.87 -11.19 -5.77
C LEU A 30 8.83 -12.11 -4.99
N ARG A 31 9.16 -11.76 -3.75
CA ARG A 31 9.57 -12.78 -2.79
C ARG A 31 8.30 -13.48 -2.32
N PRO A 32 8.19 -14.82 -2.47
CA PRO A 32 7.13 -15.55 -1.79
C PRO A 32 7.33 -15.34 -0.28
N ASP A 33 6.33 -14.77 0.35
CA ASP A 33 6.31 -14.39 1.75
C ASP A 33 6.62 -15.60 2.60
N ALA A 34 7.63 -15.48 3.46
CA ALA A 34 7.83 -16.37 4.58
C ALA A 34 6.56 -16.29 5.46
N GLU A 35 6.10 -17.43 5.91
CA GLU A 35 4.89 -17.62 6.71
C GLU A 35 4.72 -16.53 7.79
N ALA A 36 3.89 -15.53 7.51
CA ALA A 36 3.47 -14.55 8.49
C ALA A 36 2.44 -15.19 9.43
N GLY A 37 2.68 -15.08 10.73
CA GLY A 37 1.78 -15.59 11.76
C GLY A 37 0.35 -15.04 11.61
N ALA A 38 -0.64 -15.79 12.10
CA ALA A 38 -2.08 -15.59 11.88
C ALA A 38 -2.65 -14.22 12.30
N ASP A 39 -1.90 -13.39 13.03
CA ASP A 39 -2.32 -12.06 13.50
C ASP A 39 -1.79 -10.88 12.66
N ALA A 40 -0.92 -11.12 11.68
CA ALA A 40 -0.43 -10.07 10.80
C ALA A 40 -1.45 -9.77 9.69
N LEU A 41 -2.55 -9.13 10.06
CA LEU A 41 -3.57 -8.62 9.13
C LEU A 41 -3.20 -7.29 8.48
N GLY A 42 -1.92 -6.92 8.52
CA GLY A 42 -1.44 -5.79 7.74
C GLY A 42 -1.46 -6.16 6.25
N PRO A 43 -2.11 -5.38 5.38
CA PRO A 43 -2.02 -5.57 3.94
C PRO A 43 -0.61 -5.30 3.42
N TYR A 44 0.32 -4.94 4.30
CA TYR A 44 1.64 -4.46 3.94
C TYR A 44 2.68 -4.89 4.97
N GLU A 45 3.47 -5.91 4.63
CA GLU A 45 4.75 -6.12 5.31
C GLU A 45 5.74 -5.08 4.78
N ALA A 46 5.84 -3.98 5.51
CA ALA A 46 6.84 -2.98 5.23
C ALA A 46 8.23 -3.59 5.49
N PRO A 47 9.21 -3.39 4.60
CA PRO A 47 10.58 -3.75 4.88
C PRO A 47 11.11 -2.96 6.09
N ASP A 48 12.15 -3.49 6.74
CA ASP A 48 12.84 -2.74 7.79
C ASP A 48 13.42 -1.44 7.24
N PRO A 49 13.21 -0.31 7.92
CA PRO A 49 13.84 0.94 7.53
C PRO A 49 15.38 0.83 7.59
N THR A 50 16.02 1.26 6.52
CA THR A 50 17.50 1.31 6.47
C THR A 50 18.07 2.56 7.14
N ASP A 51 17.28 3.63 7.21
CA ASP A 51 17.62 4.89 7.88
C ASP A 51 17.08 4.86 9.32
N PRO A 52 17.95 5.08 10.34
CA PRO A 52 17.55 5.05 11.75
C PRO A 52 16.55 6.13 12.16
N ASP A 53 16.41 7.21 11.40
CA ASP A 53 15.43 8.26 11.66
C ASP A 53 14.01 7.90 11.15
N THR A 54 13.89 6.99 10.20
CA THR A 54 12.60 6.62 9.60
C THR A 54 11.56 6.15 10.64
N PRO A 55 11.89 5.28 11.61
CA PRO A 55 10.92 4.87 12.64
C PRO A 55 10.42 6.02 13.50
N ARG A 56 11.28 7.01 13.77
CA ARG A 56 10.91 8.22 14.51
C ARG A 56 9.93 9.07 13.71
N LEU A 57 10.20 9.27 12.41
CA LEU A 57 9.32 10.03 11.51
C LEU A 57 7.97 9.35 11.29
N MET A 58 7.94 8.01 11.21
CA MET A 58 6.69 7.26 11.18
C MET A 58 5.86 7.50 12.45
N ARG A 59 6.48 7.44 13.62
CA ARG A 59 5.82 7.71 14.90
C ARG A 59 5.30 9.15 14.96
N GLU A 60 6.07 10.11 14.50
CA GLU A 60 5.65 11.51 14.42
C GLU A 60 4.39 11.67 13.57
N LEU A 61 4.31 11.01 12.42
CA LEU A 61 3.12 11.03 11.57
C LEU A 61 1.91 10.44 12.30
N VAL A 62 2.09 9.29 12.97
CA VAL A 62 1.04 8.65 13.77
C VAL A 62 0.52 9.59 14.85
N GLU A 63 1.41 10.16 15.67
CA GLU A 63 1.05 11.06 16.76
C GLU A 63 0.31 12.31 16.25
N ARG A 64 0.79 12.91 15.17
CA ARG A 64 0.17 14.09 14.56
C ARG A 64 -1.15 13.79 13.86
N SER A 65 -1.38 12.55 13.45
CA SER A 65 -2.66 12.15 12.86
C SER A 65 -3.80 12.17 13.85
N GLY A 66 -3.50 11.91 15.13
CA GLY A 66 -4.49 11.88 16.22
C GLY A 66 -5.45 10.69 16.18
N TYR A 67 -5.25 9.73 15.27
CA TYR A 67 -6.07 8.52 15.19
C TYR A 67 -5.58 7.44 16.14
N GLU A 68 -6.50 6.55 16.55
CA GLU A 68 -6.12 5.34 17.27
C GLU A 68 -5.16 4.51 16.40
N ALA A 69 -4.02 4.13 16.98
CA ALA A 69 -2.98 3.42 16.23
C ALA A 69 -2.39 2.29 17.07
N GLY A 70 -2.05 1.20 16.39
CA GLY A 70 -1.35 0.05 16.95
C GLY A 70 -0.24 -0.44 16.01
N PRO A 71 0.72 -1.22 16.54
CA PRO A 71 1.78 -1.80 15.72
C PRO A 71 1.21 -2.78 14.68
N SER A 72 1.80 -2.81 13.50
CA SER A 72 1.46 -3.74 12.41
C SER A 72 2.72 -4.07 11.61
N GLY A 73 3.29 -5.25 11.80
CA GLY A 73 4.60 -5.58 11.26
C GLY A 73 5.67 -4.58 11.69
N HIS A 74 6.47 -4.08 10.74
CA HIS A 74 7.46 -3.02 10.97
C HIS A 74 6.87 -1.59 10.88
N GLY A 75 5.54 -1.46 10.88
CA GLY A 75 4.83 -0.21 10.74
C GLY A 75 3.68 -0.04 11.74
N TRP A 76 2.67 0.68 11.31
CA TRP A 76 1.51 1.05 12.12
C TRP A 76 0.20 0.80 11.39
N ARG A 77 -0.82 0.41 12.13
CA ARG A 77 -2.22 0.39 11.68
C ARG A 77 -2.97 1.50 12.40
N LEU A 78 -3.54 2.42 11.65
CA LEU A 78 -4.39 3.50 12.14
C LEU A 78 -5.84 3.17 11.87
N VAL A 79 -6.73 3.46 12.82
CA VAL A 79 -8.18 3.27 12.68
C VAL A 79 -8.83 4.64 12.51
N VAL A 80 -9.41 4.87 11.35
CA VAL A 80 -10.03 6.14 10.98
C VAL A 80 -11.55 5.99 11.08
N PRO A 81 -12.21 6.67 12.03
CA PRO A 81 -13.67 6.69 12.09
C PRO A 81 -14.23 7.47 10.90
N LEU A 82 -15.24 6.91 10.26
CA LEU A 82 -15.96 7.48 9.15
C LEU A 82 -17.43 7.71 9.51
N ASN A 83 -18.20 8.25 8.57
CA ASN A 83 -19.63 8.45 8.77
C ASN A 83 -20.39 7.12 8.88
N LEU A 84 -21.59 7.15 9.49
CA LEU A 84 -22.49 5.99 9.63
C LEU A 84 -21.87 4.81 10.42
N ASP A 85 -21.14 5.12 11.49
CA ASP A 85 -20.47 4.13 12.36
C ASP A 85 -19.50 3.18 11.64
N ARG A 86 -19.03 3.58 10.45
CA ARG A 86 -17.99 2.87 9.72
C ARG A 86 -16.61 3.30 10.18
N GLN A 87 -15.66 2.46 9.93
CA GLN A 87 -14.24 2.76 10.16
C GLN A 87 -13.38 2.14 9.07
N GLN A 88 -12.27 2.77 8.77
CA GLN A 88 -11.32 2.30 7.77
C GLN A 88 -9.92 2.17 8.37
N ALA A 89 -9.21 1.11 8.04
CA ALA A 89 -7.83 0.95 8.44
C ALA A 89 -6.89 1.56 7.40
N VAL A 90 -5.93 2.36 7.90
CA VAL A 90 -4.81 2.86 7.11
C VAL A 90 -3.52 2.30 7.70
N TYR A 91 -2.72 1.69 6.86
CA TYR A 91 -1.44 1.11 7.25
C TYR A 91 -0.31 2.03 6.83
N LEU A 92 0.57 2.34 7.76
CA LEU A 92 1.76 3.14 7.53
C LEU A 92 2.98 2.24 7.63
N GLY A 93 3.84 2.28 6.62
CA GLY A 93 5.09 1.53 6.61
C GLY A 93 6.18 2.20 5.78
N TYR A 94 7.40 1.69 5.90
CA TYR A 94 8.50 2.07 5.03
C TYR A 94 8.36 1.36 3.68
N ALA A 95 8.50 2.10 2.57
CA ALA A 95 8.33 1.57 1.22
C ALA A 95 9.66 1.39 0.45
N GLY A 96 10.78 1.70 1.07
CA GLY A 96 12.08 1.73 0.43
C GLY A 96 12.62 3.14 0.25
N ASN A 97 13.67 3.29 -0.54
CA ASN A 97 14.27 4.59 -0.85
C ASN A 97 13.96 5.00 -2.29
N ASP A 98 13.85 6.30 -2.50
CA ASP A 98 13.81 6.86 -3.84
C ASP A 98 15.22 6.82 -4.51
N PRO A 99 15.34 7.25 -5.79
CA PRO A 99 16.63 7.26 -6.49
C PRO A 99 17.70 8.15 -5.84
N GLU A 100 17.28 9.14 -5.06
CA GLU A 100 18.16 10.06 -4.33
C GLU A 100 18.56 9.51 -2.94
N GLY A 101 18.05 8.33 -2.57
CA GLY A 101 18.35 7.65 -1.31
C GLY A 101 17.47 8.09 -0.13
N ARG A 102 16.45 8.93 -0.35
CA ARG A 102 15.53 9.37 0.70
C ARG A 102 14.53 8.27 1.06
N SER A 103 14.31 8.07 2.34
CA SER A 103 13.30 7.10 2.82
C SER A 103 11.90 7.50 2.40
N ILE A 104 11.14 6.56 1.84
CA ILE A 104 9.75 6.74 1.45
C ILE A 104 8.84 6.00 2.44
N LEU A 105 7.86 6.72 2.97
CA LEU A 105 6.76 6.16 3.73
C LEU A 105 5.57 5.90 2.82
N SER A 106 4.89 4.77 3.03
CA SER A 106 3.68 4.41 2.30
C SER A 106 2.50 4.33 3.26
N LEU A 107 1.43 5.03 2.92
CA LEU A 107 0.12 4.87 3.55
C LEU A 107 -0.73 4.01 2.63
N VAL A 108 -1.28 2.92 3.16
CA VAL A 108 -2.04 1.95 2.36
C VAL A 108 -3.38 1.68 3.03
N SER A 109 -4.46 1.69 2.26
CA SER A 109 -5.78 1.25 2.73
C SER A 109 -6.42 0.28 1.74
N VAL A 110 -7.06 -0.77 2.25
CA VAL A 110 -7.68 -1.83 1.45
C VAL A 110 -9.08 -1.40 1.03
N CYS A 111 -9.40 -1.60 -0.25
CA CYS A 111 -10.71 -1.25 -0.82
C CYS A 111 -11.60 -2.46 -1.07
N GLY A 112 -11.03 -3.67 -1.18
CA GLY A 112 -11.78 -4.90 -1.44
C GLY A 112 -11.11 -5.81 -2.46
N PRO A 113 -11.63 -7.03 -2.65
CA PRO A 113 -11.06 -8.02 -3.57
C PRO A 113 -11.14 -7.56 -5.02
N VAL A 114 -10.13 -7.94 -5.81
CA VAL A 114 -10.05 -7.62 -7.23
C VAL A 114 -11.13 -8.38 -8.02
N LYS A 115 -11.81 -7.64 -8.89
CA LYS A 115 -12.65 -8.20 -9.96
C LYS A 115 -12.14 -7.63 -11.28
N ASP A 116 -11.87 -8.49 -12.26
CA ASP A 116 -11.23 -8.10 -13.53
C ASP A 116 -11.92 -6.93 -14.24
N ARG A 117 -13.25 -6.89 -14.20
CA ARG A 117 -14.06 -5.81 -14.79
C ARG A 117 -13.76 -4.42 -14.24
N ASP A 118 -13.26 -4.32 -13.00
CA ASP A 118 -13.13 -3.05 -12.30
C ASP A 118 -11.75 -2.39 -12.54
N THR A 119 -10.74 -3.16 -12.97
CA THR A 119 -9.35 -2.70 -13.14
C THR A 119 -9.24 -1.51 -14.09
N ARG A 120 -9.96 -1.54 -15.24
CA ARG A 120 -9.91 -0.45 -16.22
C ARG A 120 -10.49 0.86 -15.68
N ILE A 121 -11.52 0.75 -14.81
CA ILE A 121 -12.16 1.91 -14.18
C ILE A 121 -11.19 2.57 -13.22
N LEU A 122 -10.47 1.77 -12.40
CA LEU A 122 -9.49 2.27 -11.44
C LEU A 122 -8.31 2.98 -12.11
N LEU A 123 -7.83 2.49 -13.24
CA LEU A 123 -6.80 3.18 -14.03
C LEU A 123 -7.30 4.54 -14.55
N LYS A 124 -8.57 4.66 -14.93
CA LYS A 124 -9.16 5.94 -15.32
C LYS A 124 -9.35 6.88 -14.12
N LEU A 125 -9.64 6.35 -12.94
CA LEU A 125 -9.72 7.13 -11.71
C LEU A 125 -8.35 7.69 -11.34
N ASN A 126 -7.28 6.89 -11.40
CA ASN A 126 -5.91 7.32 -11.16
C ASN A 126 -5.51 8.54 -12.01
N ALA A 127 -5.99 8.63 -13.25
CA ALA A 127 -5.72 9.78 -14.12
C ALA A 127 -6.35 11.10 -13.62
N ARG A 128 -7.24 11.04 -12.63
CA ARG A 128 -7.95 12.18 -12.06
C ARG A 128 -7.67 12.39 -10.58
N THR A 129 -7.00 11.44 -9.94
CA THR A 129 -6.66 11.49 -8.52
C THR A 129 -5.40 12.32 -8.33
N VAL A 130 -5.45 13.30 -7.45
CA VAL A 130 -4.31 14.20 -7.14
C VAL A 130 -3.47 13.62 -6.01
N GLU A 131 -4.11 12.97 -5.03
CA GLU A 131 -3.45 12.36 -3.88
C GLU A 131 -3.81 10.87 -3.82
N GLY A 132 -2.80 10.05 -3.61
CA GLY A 132 -2.94 8.61 -3.66
C GLY A 132 -3.16 8.06 -5.07
N HIS A 133 -3.07 6.77 -5.17
CA HIS A 133 -3.39 6.04 -6.39
C HIS A 133 -3.93 4.66 -6.06
N PHE A 134 -4.79 4.12 -6.93
CA PHE A 134 -5.27 2.76 -6.81
C PHE A 134 -4.24 1.79 -7.38
N ALA A 135 -4.01 0.70 -6.66
CA ALA A 135 -3.13 -0.39 -7.06
C ALA A 135 -3.76 -1.74 -6.73
N ILE A 136 -3.14 -2.80 -7.23
CA ILE A 136 -3.45 -4.17 -6.84
C ILE A 136 -2.30 -4.68 -5.97
N LYS A 137 -2.65 -5.24 -4.81
CA LYS A 137 -1.71 -5.95 -3.94
C LYS A 137 -2.20 -7.36 -3.66
N VAL A 138 -1.26 -8.29 -3.60
CA VAL A 138 -1.54 -9.64 -3.13
C VAL A 138 -1.47 -9.64 -1.60
N LEU A 139 -2.57 -9.99 -0.96
CA LEU A 139 -2.72 -10.10 0.49
C LEU A 139 -3.20 -11.52 0.80
N ARG A 140 -2.40 -12.30 1.53
CA ARG A 140 -2.72 -13.71 1.87
C ARG A 140 -3.03 -14.59 0.66
N GLY A 141 -2.34 -14.35 -0.47
CA GLY A 141 -2.53 -15.14 -1.70
C GLY A 141 -3.70 -14.69 -2.58
N GLU A 142 -4.45 -13.67 -2.18
CA GLU A 142 -5.54 -13.09 -2.95
C GLU A 142 -5.23 -11.64 -3.36
N GLU A 143 -5.73 -11.23 -4.52
CA GLU A 143 -5.56 -9.87 -5.02
C GLU A 143 -6.62 -8.92 -4.47
N TYR A 144 -6.15 -7.77 -3.96
CA TYR A 144 -7.00 -6.70 -3.45
C TYR A 144 -6.69 -5.37 -4.15
N PHE A 145 -7.74 -4.61 -4.38
CA PHE A 145 -7.59 -3.18 -4.66
C PHE A 145 -7.21 -2.45 -3.39
N VAL A 146 -6.23 -1.59 -3.50
CA VAL A 146 -5.74 -0.73 -2.42
C VAL A 146 -5.59 0.70 -2.90
N VAL A 147 -5.70 1.66 -1.99
CA VAL A 147 -5.21 3.04 -2.19
C VAL A 147 -3.83 3.12 -1.57
N ILE A 148 -2.87 3.72 -2.28
CA ILE A 148 -1.51 3.94 -1.81
C ILE A 148 -1.17 5.41 -1.96
N GLU A 149 -0.60 6.00 -0.92
CA GLU A 149 0.07 7.30 -0.97
C GLU A 149 1.50 7.14 -0.46
N ASN A 150 2.45 7.62 -1.25
CA ASN A 150 3.87 7.57 -0.92
C ASN A 150 4.41 8.96 -0.66
N ILE A 151 5.01 9.18 0.50
CA ILE A 151 5.58 10.46 0.89
C ILE A 151 7.03 10.30 1.32
N PRO A 152 7.92 11.26 1.03
CA PRO A 152 9.24 11.28 1.63
C PRO A 152 9.15 11.39 3.15
N ALA A 153 9.89 10.54 3.88
CA ALA A 153 9.86 10.51 5.34
C ALA A 153 10.23 11.88 5.95
N GLU A 154 11.22 12.55 5.39
CA GLU A 154 11.66 13.89 5.80
C GLU A 154 10.59 14.97 5.63
N ALA A 155 9.61 14.75 4.75
CA ALA A 155 8.54 15.71 4.50
C ALA A 155 7.35 15.58 5.48
N VAL A 156 7.35 14.61 6.39
CA VAL A 156 6.26 14.36 7.36
C VAL A 156 5.84 15.62 8.11
N ALA A 157 6.81 16.45 8.52
CA ALA A 157 6.54 17.69 9.25
C ALA A 157 5.71 18.71 8.44
N HIS A 158 5.72 18.63 7.10
CA HIS A 158 5.05 19.56 6.21
C HIS A 158 3.62 19.11 5.82
N TYR A 159 3.26 17.86 6.10
CA TYR A 159 1.92 17.35 5.83
C TYR A 159 0.93 17.66 6.96
N ASP A 160 -0.31 17.90 6.60
CA ASP A 160 -1.45 17.72 7.49
C ASP A 160 -1.68 16.22 7.67
N ALA A 161 -1.06 15.62 8.70
CA ALA A 161 -1.07 14.18 8.93
C ALA A 161 -2.50 13.64 9.13
N ALA A 162 -3.34 14.37 9.88
CA ALA A 162 -4.72 13.96 10.11
C ALA A 162 -5.54 13.97 8.81
N GLY A 163 -5.45 15.06 8.05
CA GLY A 163 -6.12 15.17 6.76
C GLY A 163 -5.63 14.16 5.74
N LEU A 164 -4.31 13.90 5.67
CA LEU A 164 -3.74 12.91 4.76
C LEU A 164 -4.29 11.51 5.04
N VAL A 165 -4.19 11.05 6.30
CA VAL A 165 -4.69 9.73 6.70
C VAL A 165 -6.19 9.60 6.45
N ARG A 166 -6.96 10.66 6.75
CA ARG A 166 -8.41 10.70 6.52
C ARG A 166 -8.77 10.58 5.05
N ARG A 167 -8.09 11.32 4.15
CA ARG A 167 -8.37 11.26 2.71
C ARG A 167 -8.10 9.88 2.13
N ILE A 168 -7.02 9.20 2.57
CA ILE A 168 -6.74 7.82 2.16
C ILE A 168 -7.85 6.87 2.63
N ALA A 169 -8.30 7.00 3.88
CA ALA A 169 -9.39 6.20 4.42
C ALA A 169 -10.71 6.43 3.66
N GLU A 170 -11.11 7.69 3.45
CA GLU A 170 -12.34 8.06 2.71
C GLU A 170 -12.32 7.58 1.27
N THR A 171 -11.16 7.66 0.61
CA THR A 171 -10.99 7.17 -0.77
C THR A 171 -11.16 5.66 -0.85
N ALA A 172 -10.56 4.92 0.09
CA ALA A 172 -10.67 3.46 0.15
C ALA A 172 -12.11 3.01 0.45
N ASP A 173 -12.74 3.62 1.46
CA ASP A 173 -14.12 3.35 1.85
C ASP A 173 -15.11 3.64 0.72
N GLY A 174 -14.91 4.75 0.00
CA GLY A 174 -15.74 5.10 -1.15
C GLY A 174 -15.65 4.09 -2.30
N LEU A 175 -14.49 3.46 -2.51
CA LEU A 175 -14.35 2.38 -3.48
C LEU A 175 -14.93 1.07 -2.94
N GLU A 176 -14.67 0.73 -1.67
CA GLU A 176 -15.23 -0.46 -1.03
C GLU A 176 -16.77 -0.49 -1.10
N ASP A 177 -17.43 0.64 -0.82
CA ASP A 177 -18.88 0.80 -0.94
C ASP A 177 -19.37 0.49 -2.37
N ARG A 178 -18.67 0.97 -3.40
CA ARG A 178 -18.99 0.68 -4.80
C ARG A 178 -18.76 -0.78 -5.18
N LEU A 179 -17.67 -1.38 -4.74
CA LEU A 179 -17.34 -2.77 -5.02
C LEU A 179 -18.30 -3.75 -4.32
N SER A 180 -18.72 -3.44 -3.08
CA SER A 180 -19.59 -4.29 -2.27
C SER A 180 -21.03 -4.26 -2.77
N ARG A 181 -21.54 -3.13 -3.20
CA ARG A 181 -22.89 -3.02 -3.76
C ARG A 181 -23.05 -3.81 -5.08
N GLY A 182 -21.97 -4.18 -5.73
CA GLY A 182 -21.91 -5.15 -6.84
C GLY A 182 -22.73 -4.85 -8.09
N GLN A 183 -23.45 -3.74 -8.09
CA GLN A 183 -24.53 -3.50 -9.03
C GLN A 183 -24.34 -2.28 -9.93
N ASP A 184 -23.59 -1.24 -9.50
CA ASP A 184 -23.63 0.03 -10.23
C ASP A 184 -22.27 0.73 -10.30
N LEU A 185 -21.29 0.09 -10.93
CA LEU A 185 -20.12 0.77 -11.49
C LEU A 185 -20.35 1.21 -12.97
N TYR A 186 -21.60 1.18 -13.44
CA TYR A 186 -21.98 1.51 -14.82
C TYR A 186 -23.01 2.63 -14.86
#